data_a4e4b491b18d395b49c1a1f8d47c2513
#
_entry.id   a4e4b491b18d395b49c1a1f8d47c2513
#
_cell.length_a   1.000
_cell.length_b   1.000
_cell.length_c   1.000
_cell.angle_alpha   90.00
_cell.angle_beta   90.00
_cell.angle_gamma   90.00
#
_symmetry.space_group_name_H-M   'P 1'
#
loop_
_entity.id
_entity.type
_entity.pdbx_description
1 polymer ?
#
loop_
_entity_poly.entity_id
_entity_poly.type
_entity_poly.pdbx_seq_one_letter_code
_entity_poly.pdbx_strand_id
1 'polypeptide(L)'
;MITPPTEAEFDDLISQAIGQLSQEGIEGLENIAITSADVPTPEQLQKLQLRGDQLLLGLYEGVPLTKRGVNYTFALPDKITLFRLALAQKAKDEEDLPKQIRHTLWHEIAHYYGLDHPAIHALEKHPQ
;
A
#
# COMPACT_ATOMS: atom_id res chain seq x y z
N MET A 1 5.09 -7.43 18.04
CA MET A 1 4.93 -8.43 16.98
C MET A 1 3.80 -9.37 17.33
N ILE A 2 2.97 -9.68 16.37
CA ILE A 2 1.81 -10.57 16.53
C ILE A 2 1.99 -11.80 15.68
N THR A 3 1.18 -12.83 15.95
CA THR A 3 1.08 -13.96 15.03
C THR A 3 0.49 -13.46 13.72
N PRO A 4 1.12 -13.73 12.58
CA PRO A 4 0.56 -13.27 11.30
C PRO A 4 -0.83 -13.84 11.06
N PRO A 5 -1.76 -13.05 10.49
CA PRO A 5 -3.05 -13.58 10.07
C PRO A 5 -2.85 -14.58 8.93
N THR A 6 -3.82 -15.45 8.72
CA THR A 6 -3.81 -16.30 7.53
C THR A 6 -3.98 -15.43 6.29
N GLU A 7 -3.69 -15.98 5.12
CA GLU A 7 -3.91 -15.25 3.86
C GLU A 7 -5.37 -14.80 3.71
N ALA A 8 -6.32 -15.68 4.04
CA ALA A 8 -7.74 -15.34 3.96
C ALA A 8 -8.11 -14.21 4.93
N GLU A 9 -7.62 -14.29 6.16
CA GLU A 9 -7.86 -13.24 7.15
C GLU A 9 -7.25 -11.91 6.71
N PHE A 10 -6.06 -11.97 6.14
CA PHE A 10 -5.38 -10.78 5.66
C PHE A 10 -6.15 -10.13 4.49
N ASP A 11 -6.63 -10.93 3.55
CA ASP A 11 -7.44 -10.44 2.43
C ASP A 11 -8.72 -9.76 2.93
N ASP A 12 -9.37 -10.32 3.97
CA ASP A 12 -10.54 -9.70 4.58
C ASP A 12 -10.18 -8.34 5.21
N LEU A 13 -9.06 -8.25 5.89
CA LEU A 13 -8.60 -6.99 6.48
C LEU A 13 -8.31 -5.94 5.40
N ILE A 14 -7.74 -6.36 4.28
CA ILE A 14 -7.51 -5.46 3.14
C ILE A 14 -8.85 -4.96 2.60
N SER A 15 -9.82 -5.84 2.41
CA SER A 15 -11.15 -5.47 1.92
C SER A 15 -11.82 -4.46 2.84
N GLN A 16 -11.70 -4.64 4.15
CA GLN A 16 -12.23 -3.68 5.12
C GLN A 16 -11.53 -2.33 5.01
N ALA A 17 -10.22 -2.32 4.84
CA ALA A 17 -9.45 -1.08 4.67
C ALA A 17 -9.88 -0.32 3.41
N ILE A 18 -10.07 -1.02 2.30
CA ILE A 18 -10.55 -0.44 1.05
C ILE A 18 -11.92 0.21 1.27
N GLY A 19 -12.84 -0.50 1.94
CA GLY A 19 -14.17 0.02 2.23
C GLY A 19 -14.13 1.28 3.08
N GLN A 20 -13.27 1.33 4.09
CA GLN A 20 -13.13 2.48 4.96
C GLN A 20 -12.59 3.70 4.20
N LEU A 21 -11.57 3.51 3.37
CA LEU A 21 -11.00 4.60 2.57
C LEU A 21 -12.01 5.12 1.55
N SER A 22 -12.80 4.25 0.94
CA SER A 22 -13.86 4.66 0.02
C SER A 22 -14.90 5.52 0.74
N GLN A 23 -15.29 5.16 1.96
CA GLN A 23 -16.22 5.95 2.75
C GLN A 23 -15.66 7.31 3.14
N GLU A 24 -14.34 7.40 3.29
CA GLU A 24 -13.65 8.66 3.58
C GLU A 24 -13.47 9.55 2.36
N GLY A 25 -13.95 9.11 1.20
CA GLY A 25 -13.91 9.91 -0.03
C GLY A 25 -12.71 9.68 -0.91
N ILE A 26 -11.92 8.65 -0.64
CA ILE A 26 -10.80 8.29 -1.51
C ILE A 26 -11.36 7.66 -2.78
N GLU A 27 -11.09 8.28 -3.91
CA GLU A 27 -11.61 7.86 -5.22
C GLU A 27 -10.56 7.10 -6.01
N GLY A 28 -11.01 6.35 -7.02
CA GLY A 28 -10.13 5.69 -7.98
C GLY A 28 -9.61 4.33 -7.54
N LEU A 29 -10.07 3.81 -6.41
CA LEU A 29 -9.61 2.52 -5.91
C LEU A 29 -9.95 1.37 -6.87
N GLU A 30 -11.04 1.49 -7.60
CA GLU A 30 -11.45 0.49 -8.59
C GLU A 30 -10.50 0.39 -9.78
N ASN A 31 -9.66 1.39 -9.98
CA ASN A 31 -8.70 1.44 -11.08
C ASN A 31 -7.34 0.85 -10.70
N ILE A 32 -7.21 0.37 -9.47
CA ILE A 32 -5.95 -0.14 -8.94
C ILE A 32 -6.17 -1.58 -8.50
N ALA A 33 -5.30 -2.47 -8.92
CA ALA A 33 -5.30 -3.83 -8.41
C ALA A 33 -4.64 -3.82 -7.02
N ILE A 34 -5.38 -4.17 -5.99
CA ILE A 34 -4.86 -4.25 -4.63
C ILE A 34 -4.75 -5.72 -4.28
N THR A 35 -3.53 -6.17 -3.98
CA THR A 35 -3.22 -7.57 -3.76
C THR A 35 -2.33 -7.74 -2.54
N SER A 36 -2.14 -8.97 -2.13
CA SER A 36 -1.30 -9.32 -1.00
C SER A 36 -0.18 -10.27 -1.41
N ALA A 37 0.90 -10.23 -0.67
CA ALA A 37 2.00 -11.19 -0.77
C ALA A 37 2.58 -11.37 0.63
N ASP A 38 3.33 -12.44 0.83
CA ASP A 38 3.95 -12.68 2.14
C ASP A 38 5.14 -11.76 2.35
N VAL A 39 6.01 -11.67 1.37
CA VAL A 39 7.24 -10.87 1.42
C VAL A 39 7.50 -10.27 0.04
N PRO A 40 8.29 -9.19 -0.04
CA PRO A 40 8.70 -8.66 -1.33
C PRO A 40 9.55 -9.66 -2.11
N THR A 41 9.45 -9.62 -3.43
CA THR A 41 10.34 -10.42 -4.27
C THR A 41 11.75 -9.81 -4.27
N PRO A 42 12.79 -10.63 -4.56
CA PRO A 42 14.14 -10.08 -4.73
C PRO A 42 14.21 -8.98 -5.78
N GLU A 43 13.42 -9.10 -6.84
CA GLU A 43 13.36 -8.10 -7.89
C GLU A 43 12.80 -6.78 -7.39
N GLN A 44 11.75 -6.83 -6.56
CA GLN A 44 11.17 -5.64 -5.96
C GLN A 44 12.16 -4.95 -5.03
N LEU A 45 12.87 -5.71 -4.21
CA LEU A 45 13.87 -5.16 -3.30
C LEU A 45 15.03 -4.51 -4.08
N GLN A 46 15.49 -5.15 -5.13
CA GLN A 46 16.57 -4.63 -5.96
C GLN A 46 16.16 -3.34 -6.67
N LYS A 47 14.97 -3.31 -7.23
CA LYS A 47 14.43 -2.15 -7.95
C LYS A 47 14.32 -0.92 -7.06
N LEU A 48 14.00 -1.12 -5.78
CA LEU A 48 13.87 -0.06 -4.79
C LEU A 48 15.20 0.25 -4.09
N GLN A 49 16.26 -0.49 -4.39
CA GLN A 49 17.56 -0.37 -3.73
C GLN A 49 17.48 -0.51 -2.22
N LEU A 50 16.57 -1.37 -1.76
CA LEU A 50 16.39 -1.64 -0.34
C LEU A 50 17.37 -2.70 0.12
N ARG A 51 17.87 -2.52 1.34
CA ARG A 51 18.65 -3.56 2.00
C ARG A 51 17.72 -4.63 2.54
N GLY A 52 18.23 -5.85 2.68
CA GLY A 52 17.44 -6.97 3.13
C GLY A 52 16.88 -6.83 4.55
N ASP A 53 17.44 -5.93 5.37
CA ASP A 53 16.99 -5.67 6.73
C ASP A 53 15.91 -4.58 6.82
N GLN A 54 15.59 -3.93 5.71
CA GLN A 54 14.56 -2.91 5.67
C GLN A 54 13.19 -3.54 5.50
N LEU A 55 12.23 -3.04 6.28
CA LEU A 55 10.88 -3.56 6.30
C LEU A 55 10.02 -2.81 5.28
N LEU A 56 9.57 -3.51 4.25
CA LEU A 56 8.66 -2.96 3.24
C LEU A 56 7.25 -3.44 3.54
N LEU A 57 6.36 -2.52 3.87
CA LEU A 57 4.99 -2.84 4.28
C LEU A 57 4.05 -2.94 3.09
N GLY A 58 4.29 -2.15 2.06
CA GLY A 58 3.49 -2.14 0.84
C GLY A 58 4.28 -1.53 -0.30
N LEU A 59 3.77 -1.69 -1.52
CA LEU A 59 4.44 -1.20 -2.71
C LEU A 59 3.42 -0.87 -3.80
N TYR A 60 3.48 0.35 -4.32
CA TYR A 60 2.78 0.73 -5.54
C TYR A 60 3.68 0.48 -6.73
N GLU A 61 3.16 -0.19 -7.75
CA GLU A 61 3.83 -0.42 -9.02
C GLU A 61 2.93 0.07 -10.15
N GLY A 62 3.43 0.97 -10.97
CA GLY A 62 2.68 1.58 -12.05
C GLY A 62 3.28 2.90 -12.45
N VAL A 63 2.50 3.70 -13.19
CA VAL A 63 2.90 5.06 -13.57
C VAL A 63 1.96 6.03 -12.85
N PRO A 64 2.49 6.83 -11.90
CA PRO A 64 1.64 7.81 -11.20
C PRO A 64 0.88 8.71 -12.16
N LEU A 65 -0.32 9.13 -11.77
CA LEU A 65 -1.19 9.93 -12.62
C LEU A 65 -0.52 11.20 -13.11
N THR A 66 0.28 11.84 -12.26
CA THR A 66 0.97 13.09 -12.60
C THR A 66 2.06 12.92 -13.66
N LYS A 67 2.48 11.68 -13.92
CA LYS A 67 3.55 11.38 -14.89
C LYS A 67 3.04 10.79 -16.18
N ARG A 68 1.71 10.70 -16.35
CA ARG A 68 1.11 10.17 -17.57
C ARG A 68 0.99 11.28 -18.58
N GLY A 69 1.64 11.08 -19.74
CA GLY A 69 1.57 12.02 -20.85
C GLY A 69 0.39 11.74 -21.77
N VAL A 70 0.21 12.62 -22.77
CA VAL A 70 -0.88 12.49 -23.77
C VAL A 70 -0.77 11.22 -24.61
N ASN A 71 0.42 10.64 -24.70
CA ASN A 71 0.68 9.41 -25.46
C ASN A 71 0.66 8.16 -24.61
N TYR A 72 0.14 8.26 -23.40
CA TYR A 72 0.05 7.12 -22.51
C TYR A 72 -1.07 6.20 -22.99
N THR A 73 -0.70 5.18 -23.75
CA THR A 73 -1.66 4.27 -24.40
C THR A 73 -1.69 2.89 -23.77
N PHE A 74 -0.62 2.46 -23.11
CA PHE A 74 -0.57 1.17 -22.46
C PHE A 74 -0.06 1.30 -21.05
N ALA A 75 -0.94 0.97 -20.18
CA ALA A 75 -0.61 0.79 -18.80
C ALA A 75 -0.46 -0.69 -18.52
N LEU A 76 0.67 -1.08 -17.95
CA LEU A 76 0.61 -2.16 -16.99
C LEU A 76 -0.41 -1.72 -15.94
N PRO A 77 -1.33 -2.59 -15.51
CA PRO A 77 -2.29 -2.20 -14.48
C PRO A 77 -1.55 -1.64 -13.28
N ASP A 78 -2.03 -0.54 -12.76
CA ASP A 78 -1.53 -0.05 -11.48
C ASP A 78 -1.82 -1.09 -10.42
N LYS A 79 -0.83 -1.37 -9.59
CA LYS A 79 -0.93 -2.41 -8.59
C LYS A 79 -0.34 -1.95 -7.28
N ILE A 80 -1.06 -2.21 -6.20
CA ILE A 80 -0.56 -2.04 -4.85
C ILE A 80 -0.48 -3.44 -4.23
N THR A 81 0.69 -3.78 -3.70
CA THR A 81 0.90 -5.03 -2.96
C THR A 81 1.10 -4.70 -1.49
N LEU A 82 0.36 -5.37 -0.61
CA LEU A 82 0.53 -5.27 0.83
C LEU A 82 1.19 -6.55 1.33
N PHE A 83 2.22 -6.41 2.17
CA PHE A 83 3.05 -7.53 2.58
C PHE A 83 2.63 -8.05 3.95
N ARG A 84 2.03 -9.23 3.96
CA ARG A 84 1.39 -9.83 5.13
C ARG A 84 2.34 -9.99 6.31
N LEU A 85 3.52 -10.55 6.08
CA LEU A 85 4.47 -10.82 7.17
C LEU A 85 5.10 -9.52 7.70
N ALA A 86 5.39 -8.57 6.81
CA ALA A 86 5.95 -7.30 7.22
C ALA A 86 4.96 -6.48 8.05
N LEU A 87 3.69 -6.46 7.65
CA LEU A 87 2.65 -5.77 8.39
C LEU A 87 2.41 -6.39 9.76
N ALA A 88 2.42 -7.73 9.84
CA ALA A 88 2.30 -8.41 11.13
C ALA A 88 3.48 -8.07 12.04
N GLN A 89 4.67 -7.94 11.49
CA GLN A 89 5.86 -7.58 12.26
C GLN A 89 5.78 -6.14 12.76
N LYS A 90 5.21 -5.23 11.96
CA LYS A 90 5.07 -3.82 12.33
C LYS A 90 3.99 -3.58 13.38
N ALA A 91 2.91 -4.36 13.35
CA ALA A 91 1.79 -4.20 14.24
C ALA A 91 2.21 -4.45 15.70
N LYS A 92 1.79 -3.57 16.60
CA LYS A 92 2.09 -3.71 18.03
C LYS A 92 1.27 -4.81 18.68
N ASP A 93 0.03 -4.94 18.23
CA ASP A 93 -0.93 -5.93 18.70
C ASP A 93 -1.94 -6.21 17.59
N GLU A 94 -2.88 -7.11 17.84
CA GLU A 94 -3.88 -7.48 16.83
C GLU A 94 -4.81 -6.33 16.46
N GLU A 95 -5.09 -5.42 17.40
CA GLU A 95 -5.93 -4.26 17.12
C GLU A 95 -5.22 -3.23 16.25
N ASP A 96 -3.90 -3.18 16.33
CA ASP A 96 -3.09 -2.25 15.53
C ASP A 96 -2.98 -2.69 14.07
N LEU A 97 -3.13 -3.98 13.78
CA LEU A 97 -2.93 -4.50 12.42
C LEU A 97 -3.86 -3.84 11.38
N PRO A 98 -5.19 -3.73 11.62
CA PRO A 98 -6.06 -3.03 10.65
C PRO A 98 -5.64 -1.59 10.42
N LYS A 99 -5.15 -0.91 11.46
CA LYS A 99 -4.67 0.48 11.34
C LYS A 99 -3.43 0.56 10.48
N GLN A 100 -2.49 -0.38 10.66
CA GLN A 100 -1.27 -0.43 9.85
C GLN A 100 -1.59 -0.74 8.39
N ILE A 101 -2.52 -1.64 8.14
CA ILE A 101 -2.98 -1.97 6.79
C ILE A 101 -3.58 -0.74 6.12
N ARG A 102 -4.51 -0.07 6.79
CA ARG A 102 -5.17 1.12 6.23
C ARG A 102 -4.17 2.24 5.97
N HIS A 103 -3.26 2.50 6.91
CA HIS A 103 -2.24 3.54 6.75
C HIS A 103 -1.32 3.23 5.58
N THR A 104 -0.86 1.99 5.46
CA THR A 104 0.02 1.56 4.38
C THR A 104 -0.70 1.66 3.03
N LEU A 105 -1.94 1.19 2.96
CA LEU A 105 -2.73 1.28 1.74
C LEU A 105 -2.91 2.74 1.31
N TRP A 106 -3.27 3.63 2.24
CA TRP A 106 -3.40 5.05 1.94
C TRP A 106 -2.09 5.65 1.42
N HIS A 107 -0.98 5.27 2.03
CA HIS A 107 0.34 5.74 1.64
C HIS A 107 0.65 5.35 0.18
N GLU A 108 0.36 4.11 -0.21
CA GLU A 108 0.60 3.66 -1.59
C GLU A 108 -0.39 4.28 -2.57
N ILE A 109 -1.63 4.51 -2.16
CA ILE A 109 -2.61 5.24 -2.97
C ILE A 109 -2.12 6.67 -3.23
N ALA A 110 -1.50 7.30 -2.24
CA ALA A 110 -0.94 8.64 -2.40
C ALA A 110 0.16 8.64 -3.49
N HIS A 111 0.98 7.59 -3.54
CA HIS A 111 1.95 7.44 -4.62
C HIS A 111 1.28 7.32 -5.98
N TYR A 112 0.17 6.60 -6.07
CA TYR A 112 -0.60 6.51 -7.30
C TYR A 112 -1.07 7.89 -7.79
N TYR A 113 -1.49 8.75 -6.87
CA TYR A 113 -1.87 10.13 -7.20
C TYR A 113 -0.67 11.02 -7.50
N GLY A 114 0.55 10.52 -7.34
CA GLY A 114 1.76 11.27 -7.66
C GLY A 114 2.31 12.12 -6.53
N LEU A 115 1.85 11.91 -5.30
CA LEU A 115 2.37 12.63 -4.15
C LEU A 115 3.74 12.07 -3.76
N ASP A 116 4.68 12.94 -3.45
CA ASP A 116 5.99 12.53 -2.93
C ASP A 116 5.93 12.38 -1.40
N HIS A 117 6.99 11.85 -0.82
CA HIS A 117 7.05 11.61 0.62
C HIS A 117 6.82 12.88 1.46
N PRO A 118 7.40 14.05 1.13
CA PRO A 118 7.10 15.27 1.89
C PRO A 118 5.62 15.66 1.86
N ALA A 119 4.97 15.54 0.70
CA ALA A 119 3.55 15.86 0.56
C ALA A 119 2.68 14.89 1.37
N ILE A 120 3.03 13.59 1.35
CA ILE A 120 2.33 12.57 2.11
C ILE A 120 2.45 12.85 3.61
N HIS A 121 3.65 13.16 4.09
CA HIS A 121 3.87 13.50 5.50
C HIS A 121 3.06 14.72 5.93
N ALA A 122 2.98 15.72 5.08
CA ALA A 122 2.20 16.93 5.37
C ALA A 122 0.73 16.60 5.58
N LEU A 123 0.17 15.71 4.77
CA LEU A 123 -1.22 15.27 4.89
C LEU A 123 -1.43 14.42 6.15
N GLU A 124 -0.48 13.57 6.49
CA GLU A 124 -0.56 12.72 7.67
C GLU A 124 -0.55 13.50 8.98
N LYS A 125 0.10 14.67 9.01
CA LYS A 125 0.14 15.53 10.20
C LYS A 125 -1.19 16.22 10.47
N HIS A 126 -2.10 16.23 9.51
CA HIS A 126 -3.40 16.88 9.63
C HIS A 126 -4.49 15.86 9.32
N PRO A 127 -4.59 14.79 10.12
CA PRO A 127 -5.65 13.80 9.89
C PRO A 127 -7.00 14.46 10.12
N GLN A 128 -7.92 14.11 9.25
CA GLN A 128 -9.29 14.59 9.38
C GLN A 128 -10.17 13.53 9.98
#